data_cafb671fd2ecbe506b97aa71135ee98e
#
_entry.id   cafb671fd2ecbe506b97aa71135ee98e
#
_cell.length_a   1.000
_cell.length_b   1.000
_cell.length_c   1.000
_cell.angle_alpha   90.00
_cell.angle_beta   90.00
_cell.angle_gamma   90.00
#
_symmetry.space_group_name_H-M   'P 1'
#
loop_
_entity.id
_entity.type
_entity.pdbx_description
1 polymer ?
#
loop_
_entity_poly.entity_id
_entity_poly.type
_entity_poly.pdbx_seq_one_letter_code
_entity_poly.pdbx_strand_id
1 'polypeptide(L)'
;MIVASLIFIVTLIFVIWQPKNLQIGTTAVIGSIVALVLGVVSFSDVLIVTNIVWDATLAFIGIIILSMVLDEIGFFEWAALKMAKFSNGSGIKMFIYSILLGAFVSALFANDGAALILTPILLAKMRILKLNTKTIVAFLLAGGFISDSASLPFVFSNLTNIVTANYFSIGFVEYFLNMIIPFIVSVLASIVILWLLLRKDIPQTVDISLLKEPKSVIKNMKLFYFSWVFLGLLLCAYFIGDAFDL
;
A
#
# COMPACT_ATOMS: atom_id res chain seq x y z
N MET A 1 0.59 -33.76 -10.15
CA MET A 1 1.33 -32.97 -9.14
C MET A 1 2.66 -32.43 -9.66
N ILE A 2 3.62 -33.25 -10.12
CA ILE A 2 4.96 -32.80 -10.57
C ILE A 2 4.87 -31.73 -11.69
N VAL A 3 4.03 -31.94 -12.70
CA VAL A 3 3.86 -30.98 -13.81
C VAL A 3 3.30 -29.64 -13.33
N ALA A 4 2.31 -29.68 -12.43
CA ALA A 4 1.74 -28.46 -11.82
C ALA A 4 2.80 -27.65 -11.04
N SER A 5 3.59 -28.36 -10.20
CA SER A 5 4.68 -27.72 -9.45
C SER A 5 5.74 -27.12 -10.36
N LEU A 6 6.07 -27.81 -11.47
CA LEU A 6 7.04 -27.33 -12.45
C LEU A 6 6.56 -26.05 -13.15
N ILE A 7 5.28 -26.02 -13.60
CA ILE A 7 4.67 -24.84 -14.22
C ILE A 7 4.68 -23.67 -13.22
N PHE A 8 4.27 -23.92 -11.97
CA PHE A 8 4.25 -22.89 -10.93
C PHE A 8 5.63 -22.31 -10.67
N ILE A 9 6.66 -23.18 -10.45
CA ILE A 9 8.02 -22.73 -10.16
C ILE A 9 8.60 -21.94 -11.34
N VAL A 10 8.43 -22.43 -12.57
CA VAL A 10 8.92 -21.73 -13.76
C VAL A 10 8.23 -20.38 -13.91
N THR A 11 6.91 -20.32 -13.76
CA THR A 11 6.15 -19.07 -13.80
C THR A 11 6.64 -18.10 -12.72
N LEU A 12 6.82 -18.58 -11.49
CA LEU A 12 7.33 -17.76 -10.39
C LEU A 12 8.72 -17.20 -10.64
N ILE A 13 9.63 -18.02 -11.20
CA ILE A 13 10.99 -17.57 -11.59
C ILE A 13 10.89 -16.43 -12.60
N PHE A 14 10.05 -16.55 -13.63
CA PHE A 14 9.89 -15.51 -14.64
C PHE A 14 9.19 -14.26 -14.10
N VAL A 15 8.26 -14.39 -13.16
CA VAL A 15 7.62 -13.28 -12.44
C VAL A 15 8.66 -12.49 -11.63
N ILE A 16 9.60 -13.17 -10.98
CA ILE A 16 10.64 -12.52 -10.16
C ILE A 16 11.77 -11.96 -11.05
N TRP A 17 12.24 -12.73 -12.02
CA TRP A 17 13.40 -12.35 -12.84
C TRP A 17 13.07 -11.28 -13.89
N GLN A 18 11.84 -11.23 -14.40
CA GLN A 18 11.37 -10.27 -15.42
C GLN A 18 12.35 -10.03 -16.59
N PRO A 19 12.84 -11.06 -17.27
CA PRO A 19 13.84 -10.88 -18.32
C PRO A 19 13.30 -10.00 -19.44
N LYS A 20 14.12 -9.08 -19.93
CA LYS A 20 13.78 -8.12 -21.01
C LYS A 20 12.54 -7.26 -20.71
N ASN A 21 12.31 -6.91 -19.45
CA ASN A 21 11.12 -6.17 -18.98
C ASN A 21 9.80 -6.92 -19.23
N LEU A 22 9.80 -8.25 -19.20
CA LEU A 22 8.59 -9.05 -19.30
C LEU A 22 7.66 -8.70 -18.14
N GLN A 23 6.44 -8.28 -18.45
CA GLN A 23 5.47 -7.87 -17.43
C GLN A 23 5.00 -9.09 -16.63
N ILE A 24 4.83 -8.89 -15.32
CA ILE A 24 4.36 -9.91 -14.37
C ILE A 24 3.05 -10.55 -14.86
N GLY A 25 2.07 -9.72 -15.26
CA GLY A 25 0.78 -10.18 -15.76
C GLY A 25 0.89 -11.05 -17.00
N THR A 26 1.75 -10.70 -17.97
CA THR A 26 2.00 -11.50 -19.18
C THR A 26 2.56 -12.87 -18.81
N THR A 27 3.51 -12.92 -17.88
CA THR A 27 4.09 -14.18 -17.40
C THR A 27 3.05 -15.05 -16.72
N ALA A 28 2.20 -14.49 -15.87
CA ALA A 28 1.14 -15.21 -15.19
C ALA A 28 0.10 -15.78 -16.16
N VAL A 29 -0.32 -14.98 -17.16
CA VAL A 29 -1.26 -15.42 -18.21
C VAL A 29 -0.65 -16.56 -19.03
N ILE A 30 0.62 -16.48 -19.43
CA ILE A 30 1.29 -17.58 -20.16
C ILE A 30 1.34 -18.84 -19.30
N GLY A 31 1.70 -18.74 -18.03
CA GLY A 31 1.72 -19.87 -17.10
C GLY A 31 0.34 -20.53 -16.95
N SER A 32 -0.71 -19.72 -16.85
CA SER A 32 -2.10 -20.20 -16.76
C SER A 32 -2.54 -20.92 -18.05
N ILE A 33 -2.20 -20.37 -19.22
CA ILE A 33 -2.51 -21.02 -20.52
C ILE A 33 -1.77 -22.35 -20.65
N VAL A 34 -0.49 -22.42 -20.24
CA VAL A 34 0.27 -23.68 -20.27
C VAL A 34 -0.36 -24.71 -19.33
N ALA A 35 -0.83 -24.31 -18.14
CA ALA A 35 -1.51 -25.21 -17.21
C ALA A 35 -2.81 -25.76 -17.80
N LEU A 36 -3.60 -24.95 -18.49
CA LEU A 36 -4.81 -25.37 -19.21
C LEU A 36 -4.50 -26.33 -20.38
N VAL A 37 -3.54 -25.99 -21.24
CA VAL A 37 -3.20 -26.79 -22.41
C VAL A 37 -2.64 -28.15 -22.02
N LEU A 38 -1.89 -28.22 -20.93
CA LEU A 38 -1.34 -29.48 -20.42
C LEU A 38 -2.36 -30.26 -19.56
N GLY A 39 -3.59 -29.78 -19.43
CA GLY A 39 -4.66 -30.44 -18.67
C GLY A 39 -4.41 -30.53 -17.16
N VAL A 40 -3.49 -29.70 -16.63
CA VAL A 40 -3.23 -29.61 -15.18
C VAL A 40 -4.40 -28.92 -14.47
N VAL A 41 -5.04 -27.98 -15.16
CA VAL A 41 -6.20 -27.20 -14.71
C VAL A 41 -7.27 -27.34 -15.79
N SER A 42 -8.52 -27.54 -15.40
CA SER A 42 -9.67 -27.58 -16.30
C SER A 42 -10.30 -26.18 -16.45
N PHE A 43 -11.12 -25.97 -17.46
CA PHE A 43 -11.85 -24.72 -17.63
C PHE A 43 -12.86 -24.49 -16.48
N SER A 44 -13.40 -25.54 -15.88
CA SER A 44 -14.25 -25.45 -14.69
C SER A 44 -13.50 -24.92 -13.48
N ASP A 45 -12.21 -25.27 -13.32
CA ASP A 45 -11.38 -24.75 -12.22
C ASP A 45 -11.12 -23.25 -12.42
N VAL A 46 -10.95 -22.78 -13.66
CA VAL A 46 -10.84 -21.34 -13.97
C VAL A 46 -12.10 -20.60 -13.53
N LEU A 47 -13.29 -21.12 -13.82
CA LEU A 47 -14.54 -20.51 -13.39
C LEU A 47 -14.69 -20.49 -11.87
N ILE A 48 -14.30 -21.55 -11.19
CA ILE A 48 -14.31 -21.63 -9.71
C ILE A 48 -13.39 -20.56 -9.13
N VAL A 49 -12.14 -20.48 -9.60
CA VAL A 49 -11.17 -19.46 -9.13
C VAL A 49 -11.65 -18.04 -9.46
N THR A 50 -12.21 -17.83 -10.65
CA THR A 50 -12.77 -16.51 -11.02
C THR A 50 -13.89 -16.11 -10.06
N ASN A 51 -14.78 -17.01 -9.69
CA ASN A 51 -15.85 -16.74 -8.73
C ASN A 51 -15.34 -16.46 -7.31
N ILE A 52 -14.16 -16.95 -6.94
CA ILE A 52 -13.55 -16.68 -5.63
C ILE A 52 -12.89 -15.28 -5.60
N VAL A 53 -12.32 -14.82 -6.73
CA VAL A 53 -11.45 -13.64 -6.72
C VAL A 53 -12.01 -12.41 -7.44
N TRP A 54 -13.15 -12.49 -8.14
CA TRP A 54 -13.65 -11.40 -8.98
C TRP A 54 -14.04 -10.16 -8.19
N ASP A 55 -14.74 -10.34 -7.08
CA ASP A 55 -15.15 -9.27 -6.16
C ASP A 55 -13.94 -8.61 -5.47
N ALA A 56 -13.02 -9.43 -4.98
CA ALA A 56 -11.74 -8.97 -4.43
C ALA A 56 -10.97 -8.13 -5.46
N THR A 57 -10.94 -8.57 -6.71
CA THR A 57 -10.27 -7.85 -7.81
C THR A 57 -10.94 -6.52 -8.10
N LEU A 58 -12.27 -6.48 -8.15
CA LEU A 58 -13.01 -5.22 -8.38
C LEU A 58 -12.87 -4.25 -7.21
N ALA A 59 -12.93 -4.73 -5.98
CA ALA A 59 -12.70 -3.91 -4.79
C ALA A 59 -11.29 -3.30 -4.80
N PHE A 60 -10.27 -4.09 -5.13
CA PHE A 60 -8.89 -3.64 -5.24
C PHE A 60 -8.70 -2.58 -6.33
N ILE A 61 -9.28 -2.79 -7.52
CA ILE A 61 -9.28 -1.79 -8.61
C ILE A 61 -9.95 -0.50 -8.15
N GLY A 62 -11.09 -0.59 -7.46
CA GLY A 62 -11.80 0.58 -6.92
C GLY A 62 -10.94 1.40 -5.95
N ILE A 63 -10.20 0.75 -5.07
CA ILE A 63 -9.28 1.42 -4.12
C ILE A 63 -8.11 2.08 -4.84
N ILE A 64 -7.54 1.43 -5.86
CA ILE A 64 -6.48 2.04 -6.68
C ILE A 64 -6.99 3.29 -7.39
N ILE A 65 -8.17 3.23 -8.01
CA ILE A 65 -8.77 4.39 -8.69
C ILE A 65 -9.01 5.52 -7.68
N LEU A 66 -9.56 5.21 -6.51
CA LEU A 66 -9.76 6.19 -5.43
C LEU A 66 -8.43 6.85 -5.03
N SER A 67 -7.38 6.04 -4.85
CA SER A 67 -6.05 6.54 -4.52
C SER A 67 -5.50 7.48 -5.59
N MET A 68 -5.67 7.14 -6.87
CA MET A 68 -5.24 7.99 -8.00
C MET A 68 -6.01 9.32 -8.04
N VAL A 69 -7.32 9.30 -7.79
CA VAL A 69 -8.13 10.53 -7.71
C VAL A 69 -7.67 11.42 -6.56
N LEU A 70 -7.39 10.85 -5.40
CA LEU A 70 -6.88 11.60 -4.25
C LEU A 70 -5.49 12.18 -4.49
N ASP A 71 -4.62 11.45 -5.18
CA ASP A 71 -3.31 11.95 -5.58
C ASP A 71 -3.44 13.14 -6.55
N GLU A 72 -4.33 13.03 -7.53
CA GLU A 72 -4.59 14.11 -8.48
C GLU A 72 -5.10 15.40 -7.80
N ILE A 73 -5.88 15.27 -6.72
CA ILE A 73 -6.34 16.41 -5.91
C ILE A 73 -5.20 17.05 -5.09
N GLY A 74 -4.09 16.34 -4.89
CA GLY A 74 -2.96 16.73 -4.05
C GLY A 74 -3.08 16.31 -2.58
N PHE A 75 -3.93 15.33 -2.29
CA PHE A 75 -4.18 14.83 -0.92
C PHE A 75 -2.91 14.27 -0.27
N PHE A 76 -2.21 13.38 -0.96
CA PHE A 76 -1.02 12.74 -0.41
C PHE A 76 0.17 13.70 -0.34
N GLU A 77 0.30 14.61 -1.31
CA GLU A 77 1.33 15.64 -1.26
C GLU A 77 1.10 16.60 -0.08
N TRP A 78 -0.15 17.00 0.16
CA TRP A 78 -0.54 17.78 1.32
C TRP A 78 -0.20 17.04 2.64
N ALA A 79 -0.53 15.76 2.74
CA ALA A 79 -0.25 14.96 3.92
C ALA A 79 1.25 14.84 4.21
N ALA A 80 2.08 14.60 3.16
CA ALA A 80 3.51 14.54 3.27
C ALA A 80 4.15 15.88 3.70
N LEU A 81 3.68 17.01 3.17
CA LEU A 81 4.13 18.33 3.59
C LEU A 81 3.70 18.66 5.02
N LYS A 82 2.49 18.29 5.40
CA LYS A 82 1.98 18.46 6.77
C LYS A 82 2.83 17.67 7.77
N MET A 83 3.12 16.42 7.45
CA MET A 83 4.01 15.55 8.22
C MET A 83 5.41 16.16 8.37
N ALA A 84 6.00 16.62 7.27
CA ALA A 84 7.32 17.22 7.28
C ALA A 84 7.34 18.50 8.15
N LYS A 85 6.31 19.34 8.10
CA LYS A 85 6.21 20.53 8.96
C LYS A 85 6.01 20.18 10.43
N PHE A 86 5.25 19.14 10.76
CA PHE A 86 5.11 18.68 12.15
C PHE A 86 6.42 18.19 12.75
N SER A 87 7.41 17.79 11.94
CA SER A 87 8.72 17.40 12.44
C SER A 87 9.50 18.57 13.07
N ASN A 88 9.09 19.83 12.81
CA ASN A 88 9.77 21.05 13.26
C ASN A 88 11.29 21.04 12.96
N GLY A 89 11.68 20.50 11.81
CA GLY A 89 13.07 20.40 11.39
C GLY A 89 13.89 19.31 12.06
N SER A 90 13.29 18.45 12.89
CA SER A 90 13.98 17.29 13.45
C SER A 90 13.93 16.13 12.43
N GLY A 91 15.12 15.67 11.99
CA GLY A 91 15.21 14.56 11.05
C GLY A 91 14.66 13.25 11.62
N ILE A 92 14.86 12.98 12.90
CA ILE A 92 14.31 11.78 13.58
C ILE A 92 12.77 11.83 13.60
N LYS A 93 12.19 12.97 13.98
CA LYS A 93 10.73 13.13 13.97
C LYS A 93 10.18 12.99 12.55
N MET A 94 10.86 13.58 11.57
CA MET A 94 10.46 13.48 10.17
C MET A 94 10.49 12.02 9.68
N PHE A 95 11.51 11.24 10.08
CA PHE A 95 11.61 9.83 9.76
C PHE A 95 10.45 9.02 10.38
N ILE A 96 10.20 9.19 11.68
CA ILE A 96 9.09 8.50 12.37
C ILE A 96 7.74 8.89 11.75
N TYR A 97 7.52 10.18 11.50
CA TYR A 97 6.26 10.64 10.90
C TYR A 97 6.08 10.16 9.46
N SER A 98 7.18 9.97 8.70
CA SER A 98 7.08 9.37 7.35
C SER A 98 6.65 7.90 7.42
N ILE A 99 7.14 7.15 8.41
CA ILE A 99 6.69 5.77 8.66
C ILE A 99 5.22 5.75 9.08
N LEU A 100 4.79 6.62 9.98
CA LEU A 100 3.40 6.70 10.42
C LEU A 100 2.45 7.12 9.27
N LEU A 101 2.89 8.05 8.41
CA LEU A 101 2.14 8.41 7.20
C LEU A 101 2.03 7.21 6.26
N GLY A 102 3.14 6.50 6.02
CA GLY A 102 3.14 5.28 5.21
C GLY A 102 2.19 4.22 5.76
N ALA A 103 2.21 3.98 7.07
CA ALA A 103 1.31 3.06 7.74
C ALA A 103 -0.17 3.46 7.59
N PHE A 104 -0.48 4.73 7.78
CA PHE A 104 -1.84 5.26 7.62
C PHE A 104 -2.35 5.12 6.18
N VAL A 105 -1.53 5.49 5.22
CA VAL A 105 -1.91 5.40 3.80
C VAL A 105 -2.05 3.94 3.37
N SER A 106 -1.14 3.07 3.79
CA SER A 106 -1.19 1.64 3.47
C SER A 106 -2.42 0.96 4.07
N ALA A 107 -2.80 1.33 5.29
CA ALA A 107 -4.01 0.80 5.92
C ALA A 107 -5.28 1.16 5.15
N LEU A 108 -5.36 2.37 4.57
CA LEU A 108 -6.58 2.89 3.94
C LEU A 108 -6.64 2.73 2.41
N PHE A 109 -5.50 2.62 1.73
CA PHE A 109 -5.43 2.72 0.27
C PHE A 109 -4.68 1.55 -0.39
N ALA A 110 -4.58 0.44 0.29
CA ALA A 110 -3.80 -0.73 -0.07
C ALA A 110 -2.28 -0.47 -0.14
N ASN A 111 -1.50 -1.51 0.10
CA ASN A 111 -0.03 -1.44 0.14
C ASN A 111 0.59 -0.98 -1.17
N ASP A 112 0.13 -1.51 -2.30
CA ASP A 112 0.65 -1.17 -3.62
C ASP A 112 0.38 0.30 -3.98
N GLY A 113 -0.86 0.78 -3.71
CA GLY A 113 -1.23 2.18 -3.88
C GLY A 113 -0.38 3.10 -3.00
N ALA A 114 -0.17 2.74 -1.73
CA ALA A 114 0.67 3.48 -0.81
C ALA A 114 2.12 3.58 -1.30
N ALA A 115 2.73 2.47 -1.71
CA ALA A 115 4.10 2.44 -2.21
C ALA A 115 4.27 3.27 -3.49
N LEU A 116 3.36 3.10 -4.46
CA LEU A 116 3.41 3.79 -5.76
C LEU A 116 3.24 5.31 -5.64
N ILE A 117 2.40 5.78 -4.71
CA ILE A 117 2.09 7.20 -4.55
C ILE A 117 3.08 7.88 -3.59
N LEU A 118 3.34 7.29 -2.42
CA LEU A 118 4.20 7.94 -1.42
C LEU A 118 5.67 7.94 -1.80
N THR A 119 6.17 6.91 -2.49
CA THR A 119 7.58 6.84 -2.86
C THR A 119 8.04 8.04 -3.70
N PRO A 120 7.40 8.39 -4.83
CA PRO A 120 7.81 9.57 -5.61
C PRO A 120 7.61 10.88 -4.85
N ILE A 121 6.56 11.00 -4.02
CA ILE A 121 6.32 12.19 -3.21
C ILE A 121 7.44 12.37 -2.18
N LEU A 122 7.78 11.33 -1.42
CA LEU A 122 8.87 11.37 -0.45
C LEU A 122 10.19 11.68 -1.14
N LEU A 123 10.51 11.01 -2.26
CA LEU A 123 11.72 11.25 -3.02
C LEU A 123 11.83 12.73 -3.45
N ALA A 124 10.76 13.30 -4.01
CA ALA A 124 10.73 14.69 -4.41
C ALA A 124 10.97 15.63 -3.21
N LYS A 125 10.33 15.38 -2.06
CA LYS A 125 10.53 16.21 -0.84
C LYS A 125 11.95 16.10 -0.30
N MET A 126 12.52 14.88 -0.24
CA MET A 126 13.90 14.68 0.22
C MET A 126 14.92 15.37 -0.69
N ARG A 127 14.67 15.41 -2.01
CA ARG A 127 15.50 16.17 -2.97
C ARG A 127 15.41 17.68 -2.78
N ILE A 128 14.20 18.23 -2.56
CA ILE A 128 14.00 19.66 -2.26
C ILE A 128 14.76 20.05 -0.99
N LEU A 129 14.74 19.18 0.03
CA LEU A 129 15.47 19.36 1.28
C LEU A 129 16.99 19.15 1.14
N LYS A 130 17.48 18.87 -0.07
CA LYS A 130 18.89 18.65 -0.40
C LYS A 130 19.56 17.58 0.47
N LEU A 131 18.81 16.55 0.86
CA LEU A 131 19.34 15.44 1.66
C LEU A 131 20.30 14.60 0.82
N ASN A 132 21.29 14.02 1.47
CA ASN A 132 22.25 13.12 0.82
C ASN A 132 21.57 11.80 0.40
N THR A 133 22.20 11.09 -0.55
CA THR A 133 21.65 9.85 -1.11
C THR A 133 21.38 8.77 -0.05
N LYS A 134 22.23 8.62 0.97
CA LYS A 134 22.04 7.62 2.04
C LYS A 134 20.78 7.92 2.85
N THR A 135 20.57 9.18 3.20
CA THR A 135 19.35 9.62 3.89
C THR A 135 18.11 9.38 3.02
N ILE A 136 18.16 9.74 1.73
CA ILE A 136 17.05 9.51 0.79
C ILE A 136 16.71 8.02 0.74
N VAL A 137 17.71 7.15 0.57
CA VAL A 137 17.53 5.70 0.56
C VAL A 137 16.93 5.20 1.88
N ALA A 138 17.38 5.71 3.03
CA ALA A 138 16.82 5.33 4.32
C ALA A 138 15.32 5.65 4.44
N PHE A 139 14.89 6.84 4.01
CA PHE A 139 13.47 7.20 4.00
C PHE A 139 12.64 6.38 3.02
N LEU A 140 13.18 6.10 1.82
CA LEU A 140 12.47 5.29 0.81
C LEU A 140 12.35 3.83 1.24
N LEU A 141 13.42 3.25 1.81
CA LEU A 141 13.37 1.89 2.36
C LEU A 141 12.35 1.78 3.49
N ALA A 142 12.33 2.76 4.40
CA ALA A 142 11.35 2.78 5.48
C ALA A 142 9.91 2.92 4.94
N GLY A 143 9.70 3.77 3.95
CA GLY A 143 8.40 3.96 3.29
C GLY A 143 7.92 2.70 2.57
N GLY A 144 8.78 2.04 1.80
CA GLY A 144 8.46 0.79 1.12
C GLY A 144 8.16 -0.35 2.10
N PHE A 145 9.01 -0.51 3.14
CA PHE A 145 8.80 -1.54 4.14
C PHE A 145 7.48 -1.37 4.90
N ILE A 146 7.17 -0.14 5.34
CA ILE A 146 5.94 0.10 6.11
C ILE A 146 4.69 -0.01 5.25
N SER A 147 4.77 0.28 3.96
CA SER A 147 3.63 0.13 3.05
C SER A 147 3.14 -1.31 3.01
N ASP A 148 4.02 -2.28 3.08
CA ASP A 148 3.66 -3.69 3.11
C ASP A 148 3.32 -4.17 4.54
N SER A 149 4.19 -3.90 5.50
CA SER A 149 4.05 -4.40 6.88
C SER A 149 2.89 -3.77 7.66
N ALA A 150 2.32 -2.65 7.21
CA ALA A 150 1.19 -1.96 7.83
C ALA A 150 -0.13 -2.12 7.04
N SER A 151 -0.18 -2.93 6.01
CA SER A 151 -1.41 -3.21 5.26
C SER A 151 -2.25 -4.32 5.90
N LEU A 152 -2.47 -4.23 7.20
CA LEU A 152 -3.07 -5.28 8.01
C LEU A 152 -4.49 -5.00 8.51
N PRO A 153 -4.87 -3.75 8.93
CA PRO A 153 -6.02 -3.58 9.81
C PRO A 153 -7.37 -3.77 9.10
N PHE A 154 -7.42 -3.52 7.79
CA PHE A 154 -8.65 -3.65 7.02
C PHE A 154 -8.53 -4.72 5.94
N VAL A 155 -9.65 -5.38 5.66
CA VAL A 155 -9.73 -6.40 4.59
C VAL A 155 -9.21 -5.82 3.27
N PHE A 156 -9.60 -4.59 2.92
CA PHE A 156 -9.23 -3.94 1.66
C PHE A 156 -7.81 -3.36 1.63
N SER A 157 -7.07 -3.40 2.74
CA SER A 157 -5.71 -2.83 2.78
C SER A 157 -4.66 -3.67 2.02
N ASN A 158 -5.01 -4.89 1.61
CA ASN A 158 -4.16 -5.75 0.79
C ASN A 158 -5.03 -6.75 0.01
N LEU A 159 -4.68 -7.01 -1.25
CA LEU A 159 -5.39 -8.01 -2.07
C LEU A 159 -5.44 -9.39 -1.40
N THR A 160 -4.35 -9.80 -0.76
CA THR A 160 -4.28 -11.07 -0.03
C THR A 160 -5.28 -11.13 1.12
N ASN A 161 -5.48 -10.02 1.83
CA ASN A 161 -6.46 -9.93 2.91
C ASN A 161 -7.89 -10.11 2.37
N ILE A 162 -8.22 -9.45 1.25
CA ILE A 162 -9.54 -9.54 0.62
C ILE A 162 -9.83 -10.99 0.22
N VAL A 163 -8.88 -11.63 -0.49
CA VAL A 163 -9.04 -13.02 -0.93
C VAL A 163 -9.16 -13.97 0.27
N THR A 164 -8.36 -13.77 1.32
CA THR A 164 -8.38 -14.62 2.51
C THR A 164 -9.70 -14.44 3.28
N ALA A 165 -10.12 -13.21 3.52
CA ALA A 165 -11.36 -12.92 4.24
C ALA A 165 -12.57 -13.51 3.49
N ASN A 166 -12.63 -13.34 2.18
CA ASN A 166 -13.68 -13.89 1.34
C ASN A 166 -13.69 -15.43 1.37
N TYR A 167 -12.54 -16.07 1.15
CA TYR A 167 -12.43 -17.52 1.13
C TYR A 167 -12.85 -18.18 2.44
N PHE A 168 -12.51 -17.59 3.58
CA PHE A 168 -12.86 -18.09 4.91
C PHE A 168 -14.16 -17.49 5.46
N SER A 169 -14.87 -16.66 4.70
CA SER A 169 -16.10 -15.97 5.11
C SER A 169 -15.92 -15.18 6.41
N ILE A 170 -14.78 -14.49 6.54
CA ILE A 170 -14.47 -13.61 7.68
C ILE A 170 -15.08 -12.24 7.42
N GLY A 171 -15.98 -11.79 8.29
CA GLY A 171 -16.60 -10.47 8.20
C GLY A 171 -15.60 -9.32 8.40
N PHE A 172 -15.97 -8.13 7.93
CA PHE A 172 -15.10 -6.95 7.97
C PHE A 172 -14.75 -6.54 9.40
N VAL A 173 -15.74 -6.53 10.31
CA VAL A 173 -15.54 -6.17 11.72
C VAL A 173 -14.72 -7.22 12.44
N GLU A 174 -14.99 -8.50 12.21
CA GLU A 174 -14.22 -9.61 12.77
C GLU A 174 -12.76 -9.52 12.35
N TYR A 175 -12.50 -9.31 11.07
CA TYR A 175 -11.16 -9.13 10.53
C TYR A 175 -10.44 -7.96 11.21
N PHE A 176 -11.08 -6.77 11.27
CA PHE A 176 -10.52 -5.58 11.88
C PHE A 176 -10.17 -5.80 13.36
N LEU A 177 -11.07 -6.38 14.15
CA LEU A 177 -10.83 -6.63 15.57
C LEU A 177 -9.67 -7.60 15.81
N ASN A 178 -9.51 -8.60 14.96
CA ASN A 178 -8.40 -9.55 15.05
C ASN A 178 -7.07 -8.94 14.57
N MET A 179 -7.09 -8.04 13.60
CA MET A 179 -5.88 -7.51 12.95
C MET A 179 -5.41 -6.16 13.49
N ILE A 180 -6.21 -5.44 14.27
CA ILE A 180 -5.83 -4.13 14.79
C ILE A 180 -4.63 -4.19 15.77
N ILE A 181 -4.57 -5.23 16.61
CA ILE A 181 -3.44 -5.42 17.54
C ILE A 181 -2.17 -5.81 16.79
N PRO A 182 -2.18 -6.83 15.90
CA PRO A 182 -1.05 -7.11 15.00
C PRO A 182 -0.56 -5.88 14.21
N PHE A 183 -1.49 -5.06 13.70
CA PHE A 183 -1.14 -3.82 13.00
C PHE A 183 -0.37 -2.86 13.90
N ILE A 184 -0.88 -2.55 15.11
CA ILE A 184 -0.22 -1.64 16.04
C ILE A 184 1.19 -2.16 16.40
N VAL A 185 1.30 -3.45 16.72
CA VAL A 185 2.58 -4.09 17.05
C VAL A 185 3.54 -4.03 15.86
N SER A 186 3.07 -4.33 14.65
CA SER A 186 3.86 -4.25 13.42
C SER A 186 4.39 -2.85 13.16
N VAL A 187 3.55 -1.82 13.29
CA VAL A 187 3.95 -0.41 13.10
C VAL A 187 4.99 0.01 14.15
N LEU A 188 4.75 -0.30 15.43
CA LEU A 188 5.69 0.05 16.51
C LEU A 188 7.03 -0.68 16.34
N ALA A 189 7.00 -1.97 16.05
CA ALA A 189 8.21 -2.76 15.80
C ALA A 189 8.97 -2.22 14.57
N SER A 190 8.26 -1.88 13.50
CA SER A 190 8.84 -1.28 12.29
C SER A 190 9.54 0.04 12.59
N ILE A 191 8.91 0.94 13.37
CA ILE A 191 9.52 2.21 13.78
C ILE A 191 10.83 1.95 14.54
N VAL A 192 10.81 1.07 15.53
CA VAL A 192 11.97 0.78 16.35
C VAL A 192 13.09 0.14 15.52
N ILE A 193 12.79 -0.91 14.76
CA ILE A 193 13.78 -1.67 13.99
C ILE A 193 14.37 -0.80 12.89
N LEU A 194 13.55 -0.09 12.11
CA LEU A 194 14.01 0.77 11.03
C LEU A 194 14.83 1.94 11.58
N TRP A 195 14.43 2.53 12.71
CA TRP A 195 15.23 3.56 13.36
C TRP A 195 16.58 3.01 13.82
N LEU A 196 16.62 1.86 14.48
CA LEU A 196 17.89 1.25 14.93
C LEU A 196 18.83 0.95 13.75
N LEU A 197 18.30 0.45 12.64
CA LEU A 197 19.08 0.09 11.45
C LEU A 197 19.58 1.33 10.69
N LEU A 198 18.73 2.35 10.56
CA LEU A 198 18.95 3.48 9.65
C LEU A 198 19.35 4.79 10.38
N ARG A 199 19.41 4.81 11.72
CA ARG A 199 19.65 6.02 12.51
C ARG A 199 20.93 6.78 12.16
N LYS A 200 21.96 6.08 11.64
CA LYS A 200 23.22 6.70 11.24
C LYS A 200 23.09 7.53 9.95
N ASP A 201 22.09 7.23 9.14
CA ASP A 201 21.83 7.89 7.87
C ASP A 201 20.75 8.98 8.01
N ILE A 202 20.12 9.12 9.18
CA ILE A 202 19.11 10.13 9.48
C ILE A 202 19.79 11.38 10.03
N PRO A 203 19.64 12.56 9.41
CA PRO A 203 20.21 13.80 9.91
C PRO A 203 19.53 14.23 11.21
N GLN A 204 20.23 14.93 12.07
CA GLN A 204 19.65 15.48 13.29
C GLN A 204 18.66 16.61 12.98
N THR A 205 19.02 17.47 12.03
CA THR A 205 18.22 18.63 11.63
C THR A 205 18.02 18.65 10.12
N VAL A 206 16.87 19.17 9.70
CA VAL A 206 16.48 19.34 8.30
C VAL A 206 15.88 20.73 8.13
N ASP A 207 16.30 21.45 7.10
CA ASP A 207 15.73 22.77 6.79
C ASP A 207 14.40 22.64 6.06
N ILE A 208 13.32 22.67 6.83
CA ILE A 208 11.96 22.56 6.31
C ILE A 208 11.43 23.86 5.68
N SER A 209 12.18 24.99 5.77
CA SER A 209 11.79 26.26 5.16
C SER A 209 11.75 26.19 3.63
N LEU A 210 12.52 25.25 3.05
CA LEU A 210 12.55 24.97 1.62
C LEU A 210 11.25 24.32 1.08
N LEU A 211 10.42 23.79 1.97
CA LEU A 211 9.17 23.13 1.59
C LEU A 211 8.03 24.14 1.40
N LYS A 212 7.20 23.87 0.40
CA LYS A 212 5.97 24.64 0.14
C LYS A 212 5.00 24.55 1.33
N GLU A 213 4.08 25.53 1.40
CA GLU A 213 2.97 25.43 2.33
C GLU A 213 2.03 24.25 1.97
N PRO A 214 1.60 23.43 2.94
CA PRO A 214 0.75 22.27 2.65
C PRO A 214 -0.52 22.62 1.86
N LYS A 215 -1.13 23.76 2.14
CA LYS A 215 -2.36 24.20 1.42
C LYS A 215 -2.12 24.54 -0.04
N SER A 216 -0.90 24.92 -0.42
CA SER A 216 -0.58 25.36 -1.79
C SER A 216 -0.56 24.23 -2.82
N VAL A 217 -0.50 22.98 -2.39
CA VAL A 217 -0.47 21.81 -3.26
C VAL A 217 -1.86 21.21 -3.52
N ILE A 218 -2.87 21.71 -2.81
CA ILE A 218 -4.25 21.26 -2.99
C ILE A 218 -4.80 21.93 -4.26
N LYS A 219 -5.05 21.14 -5.30
CA LYS A 219 -5.52 21.65 -6.58
C LYS A 219 -6.98 22.12 -6.55
N ASN A 220 -7.82 21.48 -5.74
CA ASN A 220 -9.22 21.82 -5.58
C ASN A 220 -9.67 21.63 -4.12
N MET A 221 -9.90 22.74 -3.41
CA MET A 221 -10.29 22.73 -2.01
C MET A 221 -11.65 22.06 -1.74
N LYS A 222 -12.63 22.21 -2.65
CA LYS A 222 -13.94 21.57 -2.47
C LYS A 222 -13.84 20.06 -2.56
N LEU A 223 -13.12 19.55 -3.56
CA LEU A 223 -12.87 18.11 -3.70
C LEU A 223 -12.03 17.58 -2.54
N PHE A 224 -11.06 18.35 -2.04
CA PHE A 224 -10.26 17.96 -0.89
C PHE A 224 -11.10 17.78 0.39
N TYR A 225 -12.03 18.70 0.68
CA TYR A 225 -12.95 18.52 1.83
C TYR A 225 -13.93 17.37 1.58
N PHE A 226 -14.45 17.27 0.36
CA PHE A 226 -15.32 16.16 -0.01
C PHE A 226 -14.62 14.80 0.14
N SER A 227 -13.32 14.71 -0.16
CA SER A 227 -12.54 13.48 0.01
C SER A 227 -12.55 12.97 1.45
N TRP A 228 -12.42 13.85 2.44
CA TRP A 228 -12.50 13.47 3.85
C TRP A 228 -13.87 12.91 4.24
N VAL A 229 -14.92 13.57 3.77
CA VAL A 229 -16.30 13.11 4.00
C VAL A 229 -16.51 11.76 3.32
N PHE A 230 -16.08 11.63 2.06
CA PHE A 230 -16.20 10.39 1.31
C PHE A 230 -15.45 9.22 1.95
N LEU A 231 -14.20 9.44 2.39
CA LEU A 231 -13.42 8.42 3.09
C LEU A 231 -14.08 8.00 4.41
N GLY A 232 -14.61 8.97 5.16
CA GLY A 232 -15.37 8.69 6.37
C GLY A 232 -16.62 7.86 6.10
N LEU A 233 -17.41 8.25 5.10
CA LEU A 233 -18.60 7.51 4.69
C LEU A 233 -18.27 6.11 4.18
N LEU A 234 -17.19 5.96 3.42
CA LEU A 234 -16.73 4.66 2.90
C LEU A 234 -16.38 3.71 4.05
N LEU A 235 -15.60 4.19 5.04
CA LEU A 235 -15.30 3.38 6.23
C LEU A 235 -16.56 3.03 7.02
N CYS A 236 -17.45 4.00 7.24
CA CYS A 236 -18.73 3.73 7.91
C CYS A 236 -19.56 2.68 7.14
N ALA A 237 -19.58 2.77 5.81
CA ALA A 237 -20.31 1.82 4.98
C ALA A 237 -19.77 0.39 5.12
N TYR A 238 -18.45 0.20 5.21
CA TYR A 238 -17.87 -1.12 5.46
C TYR A 238 -18.26 -1.69 6.83
N PHE A 239 -18.22 -0.86 7.88
CA PHE A 239 -18.62 -1.31 9.23
C PHE A 239 -20.12 -1.59 9.33
N ILE A 240 -20.96 -0.76 8.68
CA ILE A 240 -22.41 -0.92 8.68
C ILE A 240 -22.82 -2.12 7.79
N GLY A 241 -22.22 -2.24 6.60
CA GLY A 241 -22.50 -3.35 5.68
C GLY A 241 -22.30 -4.70 6.34
N ASP A 242 -21.18 -4.89 7.04
CA ASP A 242 -20.89 -6.11 7.80
C ASP A 242 -21.94 -6.40 8.90
N ALA A 243 -22.45 -5.35 9.55
CA ALA A 243 -23.47 -5.50 10.61
C ALA A 243 -24.86 -5.91 10.08
N PHE A 244 -25.09 -5.75 8.76
CA PHE A 244 -26.34 -6.12 8.07
C PHE A 244 -26.16 -7.30 7.10
N ASP A 245 -25.03 -8.01 7.12
CA ASP A 245 -24.68 -9.09 6.21
C ASP A 245 -24.82 -8.71 4.72
N LEU A 246 -24.40 -7.46 4.35
CA LEU A 246 -24.47 -6.88 3.00
C LEU A 246 -23.15 -7.01 2.24
#